data_6647ff2bd015c6b43807960ba78e1bee
#
_entry.id   6647ff2bd015c6b43807960ba78e1bee
#
_cell.length_a   1.000
_cell.length_b   1.000
_cell.length_c   1.000
_cell.angle_alpha   90.00
_cell.angle_beta   90.00
_cell.angle_gamma   90.00
#
_symmetry.space_group_name_H-M   'P 1'
#
loop_
_entity.id
_entity.type
_entity.pdbx_description
1 polymer ?
#
loop_
_entity_poly.entity_id
_entity_poly.type
_entity_poly.pdbx_seq_one_letter_code
_entity_poly.pdbx_strand_id
1 'polypeptide(L)'
;MKEKNNLIQRNNIVRASIMGANDGIISIAGIVIGVSGATSHIGTILLAGFAGTLAGTVSMAMGEYVSVSSQRDAQEKIIQEQKVALATNYQNEFDFVYQKYRADGISNELAHKATDEMMKKDALATTVRERHGFTIGQELSAKGAAIASMLTFPTGALLPMLAISLIPKSWSALATFIS
;
A
#
# COMPACT_ATOMS: atom_id res chain seq x y z
N MET A 1 17.21 -13.33 3.04
CA MET A 1 16.24 -12.90 2.03
C MET A 1 14.79 -13.15 2.44
N LYS A 2 14.39 -14.35 2.87
CA LYS A 2 13.01 -14.66 3.32
C LYS A 2 12.48 -13.74 4.43
N GLU A 3 13.29 -13.39 5.40
CA GLU A 3 12.92 -12.56 6.53
C GLU A 3 12.61 -11.10 6.13
N LYS A 4 13.41 -10.54 5.21
CA LYS A 4 13.18 -9.18 4.67
C LYS A 4 11.91 -9.10 3.82
N ASN A 5 11.60 -10.15 3.05
CA ASN A 5 10.35 -10.24 2.29
C ASN A 5 9.13 -10.31 3.22
N ASN A 6 9.24 -11.03 4.34
CA ASN A 6 8.17 -11.10 5.34
C ASN A 6 7.88 -9.73 5.98
N LEU A 7 8.93 -8.94 6.25
CA LEU A 7 8.76 -7.58 6.81
C LEU A 7 8.06 -6.63 5.82
N ILE A 8 8.46 -6.64 4.55
CA ILE A 8 7.84 -5.78 3.52
C ILE A 8 6.37 -6.14 3.32
N GLN A 9 6.04 -7.42 3.21
CA GLN A 9 4.65 -7.88 3.10
C GLN A 9 3.83 -7.54 4.34
N ARG A 10 4.39 -7.77 5.53
CA ARG A 10 3.74 -7.43 6.80
C ARG A 10 3.46 -5.94 6.90
N ASN A 11 4.41 -5.08 6.55
CA ASN A 11 4.23 -3.64 6.57
C ASN A 11 3.13 -3.19 5.59
N ASN A 12 3.06 -3.79 4.40
CA ASN A 12 2.00 -3.50 3.44
C ASN A 12 0.60 -3.90 3.97
N ILE A 13 0.48 -5.07 4.59
CA ILE A 13 -0.77 -5.53 5.22
C ILE A 13 -1.17 -4.62 6.38
N VAL A 14 -0.23 -4.26 7.25
CA VAL A 14 -0.47 -3.35 8.39
C VAL A 14 -0.92 -1.97 7.88
N ARG A 15 -0.25 -1.43 6.88
CA ARG A 15 -0.65 -0.16 6.24
C ARG A 15 -2.08 -0.23 5.70
N ALA A 16 -2.41 -1.27 4.92
CA ALA A 16 -3.76 -1.46 4.38
C ALA A 16 -4.82 -1.61 5.50
N SER A 17 -4.47 -2.30 6.59
CA SER A 17 -5.35 -2.46 7.75
C SER A 17 -5.62 -1.14 8.45
N ILE A 18 -4.59 -0.34 8.72
CA ILE A 18 -4.74 0.95 9.40
C ILE A 18 -5.54 1.92 8.52
N MET A 19 -5.23 1.98 7.23
CA MET A 19 -5.96 2.83 6.29
C MET A 19 -7.42 2.41 6.17
N GLY A 20 -7.70 1.10 6.09
CA GLY A 20 -9.05 0.58 6.04
C GLY A 20 -9.87 0.94 7.30
N ALA A 21 -9.32 0.71 8.49
CA ALA A 21 -10.00 1.04 9.74
C ALA A 21 -10.27 2.55 9.87
N ASN A 22 -9.26 3.38 9.59
CA ASN A 22 -9.38 4.83 9.66
C ASN A 22 -10.42 5.38 8.68
N ASP A 23 -10.42 4.90 7.43
CA ASP A 23 -11.39 5.31 6.43
C ASP A 23 -12.81 4.84 6.78
N GLY A 24 -12.95 3.63 7.35
CA GLY A 24 -14.23 3.14 7.88
C GLY A 24 -14.80 4.04 8.97
N ILE A 25 -13.97 4.51 9.92
CA ILE A 25 -14.39 5.45 10.97
C ILE A 25 -14.87 6.76 10.35
N ILE A 26 -14.02 7.42 9.54
CA ILE A 26 -14.26 8.75 9.04
C ILE A 26 -15.44 8.78 8.05
N SER A 27 -15.45 7.85 7.09
CA SER A 27 -16.46 7.81 6.04
C SER A 27 -17.85 7.50 6.60
N ILE A 28 -17.95 6.55 7.53
CA ILE A 28 -19.24 6.18 8.11
C ILE A 28 -19.70 7.22 9.15
N ALA A 29 -18.78 7.82 9.92
CA ALA A 29 -19.12 8.96 10.75
C ALA A 29 -19.74 10.10 9.91
N GLY A 30 -19.14 10.46 8.79
CA GLY A 30 -19.65 11.48 7.89
C GLY A 30 -21.06 11.17 7.37
N ILE A 31 -21.30 9.91 6.96
CA ILE A 31 -22.62 9.47 6.49
C ILE A 31 -23.66 9.54 7.62
N VAL A 32 -23.36 8.98 8.80
CA VAL A 32 -24.31 8.92 9.94
C VAL A 32 -24.65 10.32 10.43
N ILE A 33 -23.66 11.21 10.57
CA ILE A 33 -23.85 12.60 10.96
C ILE A 33 -24.68 13.34 9.91
N GLY A 34 -24.34 13.23 8.63
CA GLY A 34 -25.06 13.88 7.54
C GLY A 34 -26.53 13.49 7.48
N VAL A 35 -26.82 12.18 7.56
CA VAL A 35 -28.21 11.68 7.56
C VAL A 35 -28.92 12.05 8.86
N SER A 36 -28.26 12.08 10.02
CA SER A 36 -28.88 12.50 11.30
C SER A 36 -29.33 13.96 11.30
N GLY A 37 -28.69 14.81 10.47
CA GLY A 37 -29.15 16.19 10.25
C GLY A 37 -30.46 16.30 9.48
N ALA A 38 -30.80 15.29 8.67
CA ALA A 38 -32.02 15.27 7.87
C ALA A 38 -33.18 14.49 8.51
N THR A 39 -32.90 13.53 9.40
CA THR A 39 -33.93 12.69 10.04
C THR A 39 -33.52 12.26 11.44
N SER A 40 -34.50 12.13 12.34
CA SER A 40 -34.30 11.57 13.68
C SER A 40 -34.65 10.06 13.74
N HIS A 41 -34.98 9.44 12.60
CA HIS A 41 -35.35 8.02 12.58
C HIS A 41 -34.09 7.15 12.55
N ILE A 42 -33.76 6.54 13.69
CA ILE A 42 -32.52 5.77 13.89
C ILE A 42 -32.34 4.65 12.85
N GLY A 43 -33.42 3.97 12.47
CA GLY A 43 -33.37 2.91 11.46
C GLY A 43 -32.89 3.43 10.09
N THR A 44 -33.29 4.64 9.68
CA THR A 44 -32.85 5.27 8.43
C THR A 44 -31.35 5.62 8.52
N ILE A 45 -30.90 6.15 9.64
CA ILE A 45 -29.50 6.51 9.87
C ILE A 45 -28.60 5.25 9.84
N LEU A 46 -29.01 4.19 10.55
CA LEU A 46 -28.25 2.92 10.56
C LEU A 46 -28.28 2.23 9.21
N LEU A 47 -29.38 2.28 8.46
CA LEU A 47 -29.44 1.73 7.12
C LEU A 47 -28.46 2.46 6.16
N ALA A 48 -28.39 3.78 6.24
CA ALA A 48 -27.45 4.57 5.46
C ALA A 48 -25.99 4.25 5.82
N GLY A 49 -25.67 4.14 7.13
CA GLY A 49 -24.35 3.74 7.61
C GLY A 49 -23.97 2.33 7.16
N PHE A 50 -24.90 1.37 7.23
CA PHE A 50 -24.70 0.01 6.75
C PHE A 50 -24.44 -0.06 5.24
N ALA A 51 -25.27 0.63 4.45
CA ALA A 51 -25.10 0.72 2.99
C ALA A 51 -23.74 1.35 2.63
N GLY A 52 -23.36 2.43 3.32
CA GLY A 52 -22.04 3.05 3.17
C GLY A 52 -20.90 2.11 3.54
N THR A 53 -21.05 1.32 4.62
CA THR A 53 -20.06 0.32 5.05
C THR A 53 -19.86 -0.74 3.98
N LEU A 54 -20.92 -1.29 3.39
CA LEU A 54 -20.81 -2.28 2.32
C LEU A 54 -20.10 -1.70 1.08
N ALA A 55 -20.56 -0.52 0.64
CA ALA A 55 -19.97 0.15 -0.52
C ALA A 55 -18.50 0.49 -0.30
N GLY A 56 -18.13 1.06 0.85
CA GLY A 56 -16.79 1.42 1.21
C GLY A 56 -15.86 0.19 1.35
N THR A 57 -16.34 -0.88 1.94
CA THR A 57 -15.58 -2.14 2.06
C THR A 57 -15.17 -2.68 0.68
N VAL A 58 -16.09 -2.74 -0.26
CA VAL A 58 -15.81 -3.24 -1.62
C VAL A 58 -14.88 -2.28 -2.35
N SER A 59 -15.17 -0.98 -2.31
CA SER A 59 -14.36 0.06 -2.95
C SER A 59 -12.92 0.05 -2.46
N MET A 60 -12.72 0.00 -1.14
CA MET A 60 -11.39 0.01 -0.54
C MET A 60 -10.59 -1.25 -0.86
N ALA A 61 -11.22 -2.43 -0.78
CA ALA A 61 -10.57 -3.70 -1.13
C ALA A 61 -10.13 -3.72 -2.60
N MET A 62 -10.98 -3.25 -3.51
CA MET A 62 -10.63 -3.16 -4.92
C MET A 62 -9.54 -2.11 -5.18
N GLY A 63 -9.59 -0.96 -4.52
CA GLY A 63 -8.58 0.09 -4.62
C GLY A 63 -7.19 -0.40 -4.19
N GLU A 64 -7.10 -1.09 -3.05
CA GLU A 64 -5.85 -1.70 -2.59
C GLU A 64 -5.34 -2.78 -3.55
N TYR A 65 -6.23 -3.64 -4.06
CA TYR A 65 -5.87 -4.66 -5.03
C TYR A 65 -5.29 -4.05 -6.30
N VAL A 66 -5.98 -3.08 -6.90
CA VAL A 66 -5.54 -2.43 -8.14
C VAL A 66 -4.24 -1.66 -7.92
N SER A 67 -4.11 -0.91 -6.82
CA SER A 67 -2.92 -0.14 -6.51
C SER A 67 -1.67 -1.03 -6.42
N VAL A 68 -1.73 -2.12 -5.64
CA VAL A 68 -0.60 -3.04 -5.47
C VAL A 68 -0.32 -3.85 -6.74
N SER A 69 -1.36 -4.25 -7.50
CA SER A 69 -1.19 -4.93 -8.79
C SER A 69 -0.50 -4.04 -9.80
N SER A 70 -0.92 -2.78 -9.94
CA SER A 70 -0.31 -1.82 -10.86
C SER A 70 1.16 -1.55 -10.52
N GLN A 71 1.51 -1.50 -9.24
CA GLN A 71 2.90 -1.36 -8.82
C GLN A 71 3.74 -2.59 -9.22
N ARG A 72 3.20 -3.80 -9.06
CA ARG A 72 3.87 -5.03 -9.49
C ARG A 72 4.05 -5.07 -11.00
N ASP A 73 3.02 -4.74 -11.76
CA ASP A 73 3.08 -4.73 -13.23
C ASP A 73 4.10 -3.71 -13.75
N ALA A 74 4.21 -2.55 -13.09
CA ALA A 74 5.24 -1.55 -13.39
C ALA A 74 6.65 -2.09 -13.12
N GLN A 75 6.86 -2.81 -12.00
CA GLN A 75 8.14 -3.44 -11.70
C GLN A 75 8.50 -4.54 -12.71
N GLU A 76 7.55 -5.38 -13.12
CA GLU A 76 7.76 -6.39 -14.14
C GLU A 76 8.19 -5.76 -15.48
N LYS A 77 7.54 -4.67 -15.89
CA LYS A 77 7.93 -3.92 -17.09
C LYS A 77 9.38 -3.42 -17.00
N ILE A 78 9.75 -2.80 -15.88
CA ILE A 78 11.13 -2.32 -15.64
C ILE A 78 12.13 -3.48 -15.72
N ILE A 79 11.81 -4.64 -15.15
CA ILE A 79 12.67 -5.83 -15.22
C ILE A 79 12.88 -6.28 -16.67
N GLN A 80 11.83 -6.27 -17.50
CA GLN A 80 11.95 -6.65 -18.90
C GLN A 80 12.79 -5.62 -19.69
N GLU A 81 12.55 -4.33 -19.49
CA GLU A 81 13.35 -3.26 -20.10
C GLU A 81 14.83 -3.37 -19.72
N GLN A 82 15.11 -3.67 -18.45
CA GLN A 82 16.49 -3.83 -17.96
C GLN A 82 17.17 -5.09 -18.54
N LYS A 83 16.43 -6.18 -18.76
CA LYS A 83 16.97 -7.36 -19.48
C LYS A 83 17.40 -7.01 -20.89
N VAL A 84 16.58 -6.23 -21.60
CA VAL A 84 16.90 -5.78 -22.96
C VAL A 84 18.12 -4.85 -22.95
N ALA A 85 18.19 -3.90 -22.02
CA ALA A 85 19.32 -2.99 -21.88
C ALA A 85 20.63 -3.76 -21.63
N LEU A 86 20.65 -4.74 -20.73
CA LEU A 86 21.81 -5.59 -20.48
C LEU A 86 22.21 -6.42 -21.70
N ALA A 87 21.26 -6.93 -22.47
CA ALA A 87 21.53 -7.69 -23.68
C ALA A 87 22.07 -6.81 -24.81
N THR A 88 21.64 -5.55 -24.87
CA THR A 88 22.02 -4.61 -25.94
C THR A 88 23.36 -3.93 -25.67
N ASN A 89 23.60 -3.50 -24.44
CA ASN A 89 24.82 -2.79 -24.06
C ASN A 89 25.18 -3.03 -22.58
N TYR A 90 25.75 -4.19 -22.31
CA TYR A 90 26.21 -4.57 -20.95
C TYR A 90 27.19 -3.57 -20.36
N GLN A 91 28.10 -3.01 -21.19
CA GLN A 91 29.11 -2.09 -20.70
C GLN A 91 28.50 -0.79 -20.16
N ASN A 92 27.48 -0.26 -20.81
CA ASN A 92 26.78 0.93 -20.33
C ASN A 92 26.12 0.69 -18.97
N GLU A 93 25.58 -0.50 -18.75
CA GLU A 93 24.95 -0.86 -17.46
C GLU A 93 26.00 -1.07 -16.35
N PHE A 94 27.15 -1.66 -16.71
CA PHE A 94 28.31 -1.77 -15.83
C PHE A 94 28.82 -0.38 -15.42
N ASP A 95 29.05 0.50 -16.38
CA ASP A 95 29.55 1.85 -16.14
C ASP A 95 28.58 2.67 -15.29
N PHE A 96 27.27 2.49 -15.47
CA PHE A 96 26.27 3.13 -14.61
C PHE A 96 26.41 2.72 -13.13
N VAL A 97 26.50 1.42 -12.84
CA VAL A 97 26.65 0.92 -11.46
C VAL A 97 27.98 1.38 -10.87
N TYR A 98 29.06 1.31 -11.63
CA TYR A 98 30.38 1.77 -11.24
C TYR A 98 30.37 3.28 -10.90
N GLN A 99 29.82 4.13 -11.75
CA GLN A 99 29.76 5.57 -11.52
C GLN A 99 28.89 5.91 -10.29
N LYS A 100 27.82 5.18 -10.06
CA LYS A 100 27.00 5.34 -8.88
C LYS A 100 27.79 5.09 -7.60
N TYR A 101 28.57 3.99 -7.52
CA TYR A 101 29.43 3.72 -6.38
C TYR A 101 30.53 4.77 -6.21
N ARG A 102 31.02 5.32 -7.33
CA ARG A 102 31.97 6.45 -7.29
C ARG A 102 31.33 7.71 -6.69
N ALA A 103 30.09 8.00 -7.08
CA ALA A 103 29.33 9.14 -6.56
C ALA A 103 29.02 9.00 -5.06
N ASP A 104 28.85 7.76 -4.57
CA ASP A 104 28.65 7.45 -3.16
C ASP A 104 29.98 7.52 -2.34
N GLY A 105 31.10 7.94 -2.95
CA GLY A 105 32.37 8.16 -2.28
C GLY A 105 33.29 6.93 -2.20
N ILE A 106 32.95 5.83 -2.87
CA ILE A 106 33.80 4.62 -2.90
C ILE A 106 35.02 4.88 -3.80
N SER A 107 36.22 4.42 -3.38
CA SER A 107 37.44 4.57 -4.18
C SER A 107 37.34 3.89 -5.54
N ASN A 108 38.10 4.37 -6.52
CA ASN A 108 38.05 3.89 -7.92
C ASN A 108 38.22 2.38 -8.03
N GLU A 109 39.26 1.86 -7.39
CA GLU A 109 39.62 0.42 -7.40
C GLU A 109 38.54 -0.44 -6.74
N LEU A 110 38.02 -0.01 -5.60
CA LEU A 110 37.01 -0.75 -4.86
C LEU A 110 35.65 -0.70 -5.57
N ALA A 111 35.27 0.44 -6.13
CA ALA A 111 34.04 0.58 -6.89
C ALA A 111 34.03 -0.32 -8.13
N HIS A 112 35.16 -0.38 -8.86
CA HIS A 112 35.29 -1.25 -10.03
C HIS A 112 35.19 -2.74 -9.62
N LYS A 113 35.93 -3.15 -8.60
CA LYS A 113 35.91 -4.53 -8.10
C LYS A 113 34.51 -4.94 -7.59
N ALA A 114 33.87 -4.08 -6.81
CA ALA A 114 32.52 -4.35 -6.30
C ALA A 114 31.49 -4.47 -7.45
N THR A 115 31.56 -3.59 -8.44
CA THR A 115 30.69 -3.66 -9.62
C THR A 115 30.91 -4.96 -10.39
N ASP A 116 32.17 -5.34 -10.64
CA ASP A 116 32.50 -6.56 -11.36
C ASP A 116 31.99 -7.82 -10.65
N GLU A 117 32.22 -7.92 -9.34
CA GLU A 117 31.76 -9.08 -8.55
C GLU A 117 30.23 -9.16 -8.50
N MET A 118 29.55 -8.03 -8.32
CA MET A 118 28.08 -8.00 -8.25
C MET A 118 27.41 -8.25 -9.59
N MET A 119 27.94 -7.68 -10.67
CA MET A 119 27.43 -7.89 -12.03
C MET A 119 27.69 -9.32 -12.51
N LYS A 120 28.82 -9.94 -12.16
CA LYS A 120 29.09 -11.36 -12.43
C LYS A 120 28.14 -12.30 -11.67
N LYS A 121 27.78 -11.94 -10.44
CA LYS A 121 26.85 -12.72 -9.63
C LYS A 121 25.42 -12.68 -10.17
N ASP A 122 24.91 -11.50 -10.43
CA ASP A 122 23.58 -11.28 -10.98
C ASP A 122 23.48 -9.84 -11.52
N ALA A 123 23.75 -9.68 -12.83
CA ALA A 123 23.73 -8.39 -13.47
C ALA A 123 22.35 -7.74 -13.43
N LEU A 124 21.29 -8.54 -13.67
CA LEU A 124 19.93 -8.03 -13.68
C LEU A 124 19.49 -7.53 -12.30
N ALA A 125 19.69 -8.35 -11.27
CA ALA A 125 19.33 -7.94 -9.91
C ALA A 125 20.14 -6.73 -9.44
N THR A 126 21.42 -6.65 -9.82
CA THR A 126 22.30 -5.53 -9.48
C THR A 126 21.84 -4.25 -10.15
N THR A 127 21.63 -4.26 -11.46
CA THR A 127 21.22 -3.06 -12.20
C THR A 127 19.81 -2.59 -11.83
N VAL A 128 18.86 -3.50 -11.66
CA VAL A 128 17.51 -3.15 -11.20
C VAL A 128 17.56 -2.48 -9.82
N ARG A 129 18.33 -3.02 -8.89
CA ARG A 129 18.48 -2.45 -7.55
C ARG A 129 19.13 -1.08 -7.60
N GLU A 130 20.23 -0.94 -8.34
CA GLU A 130 21.02 0.29 -8.35
C GLU A 130 20.37 1.40 -9.18
N ARG A 131 19.66 1.08 -10.26
CA ARG A 131 19.00 2.06 -11.13
C ARG A 131 17.59 2.43 -10.67
N HIS A 132 16.81 1.46 -10.19
CA HIS A 132 15.38 1.62 -9.92
C HIS A 132 15.02 1.49 -8.42
N GLY A 133 15.98 1.12 -7.55
CA GLY A 133 15.82 1.16 -6.11
C GLY A 133 14.95 0.03 -5.52
N PHE A 134 14.62 -1.02 -6.27
CA PHE A 134 13.90 -2.17 -5.75
C PHE A 134 14.64 -3.49 -5.98
N THR A 135 14.28 -4.52 -5.24
CA THR A 135 14.90 -5.84 -5.32
C THR A 135 13.94 -6.82 -6.00
N ILE A 136 14.39 -7.52 -7.03
CA ILE A 136 13.61 -8.55 -7.73
C ILE A 136 13.18 -9.64 -6.74
N GLY A 137 11.92 -10.08 -6.83
CA GLY A 137 11.33 -11.09 -5.95
C GLY A 137 10.84 -10.58 -4.60
N GLN A 138 10.82 -9.26 -4.38
CA GLN A 138 10.20 -8.61 -3.22
C GLN A 138 8.83 -8.02 -3.59
N GLU A 139 7.96 -8.85 -4.15
CA GLU A 139 6.64 -8.41 -4.59
C GLU A 139 5.68 -8.25 -3.41
N LEU A 140 4.87 -7.19 -3.44
CA LEU A 140 3.80 -6.97 -2.49
C LEU A 140 2.60 -7.87 -2.82
N SER A 141 1.93 -8.38 -1.80
CA SER A 141 0.71 -9.16 -1.99
C SER A 141 -0.51 -8.26 -2.16
N ALA A 142 -0.97 -8.10 -3.40
CA ALA A 142 -2.20 -7.36 -3.69
C ALA A 142 -3.43 -7.99 -3.01
N LYS A 143 -3.52 -9.32 -3.04
CA LYS A 143 -4.60 -10.05 -2.35
C LYS A 143 -4.54 -9.86 -0.84
N GLY A 144 -3.35 -9.90 -0.24
CA GLY A 144 -3.17 -9.68 1.20
C GLY A 144 -3.60 -8.28 1.65
N ALA A 145 -3.23 -7.24 0.89
CA ALA A 145 -3.64 -5.86 1.17
C ALA A 145 -5.16 -5.67 1.01
N ALA A 146 -5.75 -6.21 -0.06
CA ALA A 146 -7.20 -6.15 -0.31
C ALA A 146 -8.01 -6.83 0.79
N ILE A 147 -7.62 -8.03 1.22
CA ILE A 147 -8.30 -8.75 2.31
C ILE A 147 -8.15 -7.99 3.62
N ALA A 148 -6.97 -7.45 3.91
CA ALA A 148 -6.74 -6.68 5.11
C ALA A 148 -7.67 -5.45 5.21
N SER A 149 -7.75 -4.64 4.14
CA SER A 149 -8.64 -3.48 4.10
C SER A 149 -10.12 -3.88 4.11
N MET A 150 -10.50 -4.96 3.43
CA MET A 150 -11.86 -5.50 3.43
C MET A 150 -12.35 -5.91 4.84
N LEU A 151 -11.47 -6.39 5.69
CA LEU A 151 -11.80 -6.76 7.07
C LEU A 151 -11.78 -5.56 8.03
N THR A 152 -10.86 -4.63 7.82
CA THR A 152 -10.65 -3.52 8.76
C THR A 152 -11.57 -2.33 8.52
N PHE A 153 -12.01 -2.08 7.29
CA PHE A 153 -12.97 -1.02 6.99
C PHE A 153 -14.30 -1.18 7.76
N PRO A 154 -15.02 -2.33 7.67
CA PRO A 154 -16.24 -2.51 8.46
C PRO A 154 -15.99 -2.51 9.97
N THR A 155 -14.81 -2.97 10.41
CA THR A 155 -14.46 -2.91 11.84
C THR A 155 -14.35 -1.47 12.34
N GLY A 156 -13.73 -0.57 11.56
CA GLY A 156 -13.70 0.86 11.83
C GLY A 156 -15.10 1.49 11.83
N ALA A 157 -15.93 1.12 10.85
CA ALA A 157 -17.30 1.61 10.69
C ALA A 157 -18.22 1.28 11.87
N LEU A 158 -17.91 0.24 12.65
CA LEU A 158 -18.68 -0.10 13.85
C LEU A 158 -18.66 1.00 14.89
N LEU A 159 -17.58 1.75 15.04
CA LEU A 159 -17.46 2.81 16.05
C LEU A 159 -18.51 3.90 15.89
N PRO A 160 -18.62 4.60 14.74
CA PRO A 160 -19.65 5.63 14.56
C PRO A 160 -21.07 5.06 14.54
N MET A 161 -21.28 3.84 14.06
CA MET A 161 -22.60 3.20 14.09
C MET A 161 -23.05 2.86 15.51
N LEU A 162 -22.15 2.37 16.36
CA LEU A 162 -22.44 2.13 17.78
C LEU A 162 -22.66 3.45 18.52
N ALA A 163 -21.82 4.46 18.27
CA ALA A 163 -21.97 5.77 18.88
C ALA A 163 -23.37 6.36 18.63
N ILE A 164 -23.85 6.36 17.38
CA ILE A 164 -25.17 6.92 17.05
C ILE A 164 -26.33 6.08 17.62
N SER A 165 -26.14 4.78 17.84
CA SER A 165 -27.18 3.88 18.36
C SER A 165 -27.31 3.91 19.89
N LEU A 166 -26.23 4.20 20.62
CA LEU A 166 -26.16 4.10 22.07
C LEU A 166 -26.41 5.43 22.80
N ILE A 167 -26.29 6.57 22.11
CA ILE A 167 -26.36 7.89 22.74
C ILE A 167 -27.75 8.50 22.56
N PRO A 168 -28.27 9.20 23.61
CA PRO A 168 -29.55 9.90 23.52
C PRO A 168 -29.57 10.91 22.37
N LYS A 169 -30.73 11.06 21.70
CA LYS A 169 -30.92 11.88 20.49
C LYS A 169 -30.33 13.30 20.55
N SER A 170 -30.28 13.91 21.73
CA SER A 170 -29.72 15.26 21.92
C SER A 170 -28.20 15.36 21.82
N TRP A 171 -27.48 14.24 21.93
CA TRP A 171 -26.00 14.18 21.97
C TRP A 171 -25.41 13.31 20.84
N SER A 172 -26.26 12.64 20.07
CA SER A 172 -25.81 11.66 19.08
C SER A 172 -24.90 12.23 18.00
N ALA A 173 -25.19 13.43 17.49
CA ALA A 173 -24.36 14.08 16.48
C ALA A 173 -22.96 14.49 17.03
N LEU A 174 -22.91 15.02 18.25
CA LEU A 174 -21.67 15.40 18.92
C LEU A 174 -20.79 14.19 19.24
N ALA A 175 -21.36 13.09 19.70
CA ALA A 175 -20.64 11.88 20.05
C ALA A 175 -20.06 11.16 18.82
N THR A 176 -20.79 11.18 17.70
CA THR A 176 -20.29 10.62 16.43
C THR A 176 -19.14 11.46 15.86
N PHE A 177 -19.11 12.76 16.16
CA PHE A 177 -18.03 13.64 15.73
C PHE A 177 -16.73 13.48 16.52
N ILE A 178 -16.83 13.01 17.77
CA ILE A 178 -15.68 12.84 18.69
C ILE A 178 -15.09 11.41 18.60
N SER A 179 -15.84 10.42 18.10
CA SER A 179 -15.39 9.01 17.96
C SER A 179 -14.56 8.79 16.69
#